data_a85d29f1ced87dd5066b2d812de8e8a0
#
_entry.id   a85d29f1ced87dd5066b2d812de8e8a0
#
_cell.length_a   1.000
_cell.length_b   1.000
_cell.length_c   1.000
_cell.angle_alpha   90.00
_cell.angle_beta   90.00
_cell.angle_gamma   90.00
#
_symmetry.space_group_name_H-M   'P 1'
#
loop_
_entity.id
_entity.type
_entity.pdbx_description
1 polymer ?
#
loop_
_entity_poly.entity_id
_entity_poly.type
_entity_poly.pdbx_seq_one_letter_code
_entity_poly.pdbx_strand_id
1 'polypeptide(L)'
;MNHYPSNVKEKLNSIILSMAEHHWLFSKNPGHDFTRQHLGKLSFYDTMRLIISMGKGSTNDEIMDYFDLNPVLIPSQSAFCQRRRQISLSAFEYLFSEFSSSFPSTTDKFKVHCILACDGCHVVYATNSDIIEDYNKPRLIDYKGYNHMHLNDFVDVISKAFLDVVIQPGQQPDEREALHSMLDHFTPDDPQKYIITADRGYESYDLLFHCELKNLGYVFRVKSP
;
A
#
# COMPACT_ATOMS: atom_id res chain seq x y z
N MET A 1 -0.99 -28.45 7.48
CA MET A 1 -1.10 -27.14 8.17
C MET A 1 -0.38 -26.11 7.31
N ASN A 2 -1.07 -25.08 6.86
CA ASN A 2 -0.48 -24.04 6.00
C ASN A 2 0.53 -23.21 6.80
N HIS A 3 1.82 -23.36 6.53
CA HIS A 3 2.90 -22.51 7.05
C HIS A 3 2.91 -21.09 6.44
N TYR A 4 1.97 -20.79 5.59
CA TYR A 4 1.88 -19.54 4.82
C TYR A 4 1.85 -18.26 5.70
N PRO A 5 1.06 -18.17 6.79
CA PRO A 5 1.00 -16.93 7.58
C PRO A 5 2.30 -16.62 8.36
N SER A 6 3.01 -17.65 8.86
CA SER A 6 4.28 -17.45 9.57
C SER A 6 5.38 -16.97 8.62
N ASN A 7 5.48 -17.57 7.45
CA ASN A 7 6.45 -17.17 6.42
C ASN A 7 6.24 -15.73 5.94
N VAL A 8 4.99 -15.31 5.74
CA VAL A 8 4.63 -13.93 5.35
C VAL A 8 5.09 -12.92 6.42
N LYS A 9 4.79 -13.20 7.69
CA LYS A 9 5.20 -12.34 8.81
C LYS A 9 6.73 -12.29 8.98
N GLU A 10 7.40 -13.41 8.86
CA GLU A 10 8.87 -13.49 8.93
C GLU A 10 9.51 -12.70 7.81
N LYS A 11 9.00 -12.81 6.58
CA LYS A 11 9.49 -12.06 5.44
C LYS A 11 9.31 -10.55 5.61
N LEU A 12 8.13 -10.11 6.03
CA LEU A 12 7.87 -8.69 6.34
C LEU A 12 8.87 -8.16 7.39
N ASN A 13 9.04 -8.91 8.47
CA ASN A 13 9.96 -8.54 9.54
C ASN A 13 11.42 -8.48 9.05
N SER A 14 11.86 -9.40 8.19
CA SER A 14 13.21 -9.41 7.65
C SER A 14 13.50 -8.20 6.76
N ILE A 15 12.52 -7.77 5.96
CA ILE A 15 12.67 -6.56 5.14
C ILE A 15 12.78 -5.32 6.03
N ILE A 16 11.89 -5.17 7.03
CA ILE A 16 11.93 -4.02 7.94
C ILE A 16 13.25 -4.00 8.73
N LEU A 17 13.78 -5.16 9.11
CA LEU A 17 15.06 -5.26 9.80
C LEU A 17 16.21 -4.79 8.91
N SER A 18 16.26 -5.24 7.66
CA SER A 18 17.24 -4.76 6.67
C SER A 18 17.13 -3.25 6.42
N MET A 19 15.91 -2.72 6.34
CA MET A 19 15.70 -1.26 6.25
C MET A 19 16.23 -0.52 7.48
N ALA A 20 16.08 -1.11 8.66
CA ALA A 20 16.56 -0.49 9.91
C ALA A 20 18.09 -0.40 9.97
N GLU A 21 18.80 -1.35 9.39
CA GLU A 21 20.26 -1.30 9.24
C GLU A 21 20.72 -0.11 8.38
N HIS A 22 19.88 0.32 7.45
CA HIS A 22 20.13 1.42 6.52
C HIS A 22 19.11 2.55 6.69
N HIS A 23 18.63 2.79 7.92
CA HIS A 23 17.51 3.71 8.22
C HIS A 23 17.68 5.13 7.65
N TRP A 24 18.94 5.59 7.44
CA TRP A 24 19.20 6.90 6.86
C TRP A 24 18.69 7.06 5.42
N LEU A 25 18.56 5.96 4.65
CA LEU A 25 17.98 5.98 3.30
C LEU A 25 16.46 6.21 3.34
N PHE A 26 15.83 5.87 4.44
CA PHE A 26 14.38 5.88 4.67
C PHE A 26 13.93 6.98 5.63
N SER A 27 14.83 7.86 6.02
CA SER A 27 14.60 8.98 6.94
C SER A 27 14.50 10.29 6.18
N LYS A 28 13.64 11.21 6.65
CA LYS A 28 13.51 12.55 6.04
C LYS A 28 14.80 13.37 6.16
N ASN A 29 15.52 13.23 7.28
CA ASN A 29 16.79 13.90 7.52
C ASN A 29 17.88 12.85 7.84
N PRO A 30 18.55 12.29 6.82
CA PRO A 30 19.45 11.13 6.97
C PRO A 30 20.55 11.24 8.03
N GLY A 31 21.10 12.42 8.23
CA GLY A 31 22.15 12.65 9.22
C GLY A 31 21.66 12.93 10.64
N HIS A 32 20.36 13.01 10.86
CA HIS A 32 19.77 13.43 12.13
C HIS A 32 18.73 12.47 12.68
N ASP A 33 17.83 11.96 11.82
CA ASP A 33 16.73 11.13 12.23
C ASP A 33 17.21 9.72 12.59
N PHE A 34 16.68 9.16 13.68
CA PHE A 34 17.03 7.83 14.21
C PHE A 34 18.52 7.64 14.61
N THR A 35 19.36 8.65 14.56
CA THR A 35 20.80 8.53 14.92
C THR A 35 21.04 8.20 16.39
N ARG A 36 20.08 8.48 17.28
CA ARG A 36 20.12 8.18 18.72
C ARG A 36 19.22 6.99 19.08
N GLN A 37 19.30 5.91 18.33
CA GLN A 37 18.42 4.75 18.51
C GLN A 37 18.51 4.11 19.90
N HIS A 38 19.71 4.04 20.47
CA HIS A 38 19.98 3.43 21.79
C HIS A 38 19.55 4.28 23.00
N LEU A 39 19.19 5.54 22.78
CA LEU A 39 18.70 6.43 23.85
C LEU A 39 17.17 6.57 23.86
N GLY A 40 16.48 6.02 22.87
CA GLY A 40 15.03 6.11 22.72
C GLY A 40 14.34 4.75 22.78
N LYS A 41 13.09 4.75 23.26
CA LYS A 41 12.25 3.54 23.33
C LYS A 41 11.74 3.07 21.96
N LEU A 42 11.93 3.87 20.89
CA LEU A 42 11.46 3.59 19.53
C LEU A 42 12.63 3.69 18.55
N SER A 43 13.07 2.54 18.06
CA SER A 43 13.96 2.42 16.92
C SER A 43 13.20 2.69 15.60
N PHE A 44 13.92 2.77 14.48
CA PHE A 44 13.30 2.76 13.15
C PHE A 44 12.47 1.49 12.96
N TYR A 45 13.01 0.33 13.32
CA TYR A 45 12.34 -0.96 13.23
C TYR A 45 11.01 -0.99 14.01
N ASP A 46 11.04 -0.59 15.30
CA ASP A 46 9.83 -0.57 16.14
C ASP A 46 8.80 0.41 15.59
N THR A 47 9.25 1.58 15.10
CA THR A 47 8.35 2.59 14.54
C THR A 47 7.64 2.07 13.28
N MET A 48 8.37 1.46 12.35
CA MET A 48 7.79 0.87 11.14
C MET A 48 6.83 -0.28 11.48
N ARG A 49 7.24 -1.19 12.35
CA ARG A 49 6.39 -2.30 12.78
C ARG A 49 5.11 -1.84 13.46
N LEU A 50 5.21 -0.87 14.36
CA LEU A 50 4.05 -0.31 15.04
C LEU A 50 3.08 0.31 14.02
N ILE A 51 3.57 1.13 13.06
CA ILE A 51 2.71 1.72 12.03
C ILE A 51 1.95 0.65 11.24
N ILE A 52 2.64 -0.42 10.83
CA ILE A 52 2.03 -1.49 10.01
C ILE A 52 1.07 -2.36 10.82
N SER A 53 1.32 -2.53 12.11
CA SER A 53 0.46 -3.33 13.00
C SER A 53 -0.74 -2.58 13.55
N MET A 54 -0.80 -1.25 13.39
CA MET A 54 -1.91 -0.43 13.90
C MET A 54 -3.24 -0.89 13.33
N GLY A 55 -4.19 -1.13 14.23
CA GLY A 55 -5.56 -1.47 13.92
C GLY A 55 -6.51 -0.27 14.02
N LYS A 56 -7.66 -0.49 14.64
CA LYS A 56 -8.74 0.51 14.79
C LYS A 56 -8.75 1.20 16.16
N GLY A 57 -7.79 0.91 17.00
CA GLY A 57 -7.67 1.47 18.34
C GLY A 57 -7.20 2.94 18.34
N SER A 58 -7.22 3.58 19.50
CA SER A 58 -6.52 4.86 19.64
C SER A 58 -5.01 4.65 19.53
N THR A 59 -4.28 5.69 19.10
CA THR A 59 -2.80 5.60 19.02
C THR A 59 -2.17 5.13 20.33
N ASN A 60 -2.75 5.50 21.47
CA ASN A 60 -2.24 5.09 22.77
C ASN A 60 -2.49 3.60 23.05
N ASP A 61 -3.67 3.09 22.70
CA ASP A 61 -4.00 1.68 22.87
C ASP A 61 -3.11 0.80 21.99
N GLU A 62 -2.94 1.19 20.73
CA GLU A 62 -2.06 0.50 19.78
C GLU A 62 -0.58 0.45 20.23
N ILE A 63 -0.10 1.53 20.85
CA ILE A 63 1.24 1.56 21.46
C ILE A 63 1.31 0.60 22.65
N MET A 64 0.31 0.61 23.53
CA MET A 64 0.28 -0.26 24.70
C MET A 64 0.25 -1.73 24.31
N ASP A 65 -0.59 -2.08 23.34
CA ASP A 65 -0.73 -3.44 22.84
C ASP A 65 0.56 -3.93 22.16
N TYR A 66 1.22 -3.07 21.38
CA TYR A 66 2.47 -3.43 20.72
C TYR A 66 3.60 -3.79 21.70
N PHE A 67 3.66 -3.11 22.83
CA PHE A 67 4.68 -3.34 23.88
C PHE A 67 4.20 -4.27 25.00
N ASP A 68 3.15 -5.06 24.78
CA ASP A 68 2.59 -6.02 25.74
C ASP A 68 2.33 -5.41 27.14
N LEU A 69 1.86 -4.16 27.16
CA LEU A 69 1.61 -3.39 28.39
C LEU A 69 2.83 -3.23 29.32
N ASN A 70 4.06 -3.41 28.81
CA ASN A 70 5.26 -3.27 29.61
C ASN A 70 5.61 -1.79 29.85
N PRO A 71 5.40 -1.23 31.06
CA PRO A 71 5.53 0.22 31.32
C PRO A 71 6.94 0.76 31.08
N VAL A 72 7.98 -0.11 31.17
CA VAL A 72 9.38 0.30 30.96
C VAL A 72 9.65 0.57 29.47
N LEU A 73 9.00 -0.16 28.60
CA LEU A 73 9.20 -0.09 27.14
C LEU A 73 8.24 0.87 26.45
N ILE A 74 7.07 1.14 27.02
CA ILE A 74 6.03 1.96 26.40
C ILE A 74 6.52 3.39 26.18
N PRO A 75 6.61 3.87 24.93
CA PRO A 75 6.88 5.26 24.63
C PRO A 75 5.61 6.11 24.83
N SER A 76 5.76 7.42 24.96
CA SER A 76 4.60 8.31 24.91
C SER A 76 4.06 8.44 23.49
N GLN A 77 2.77 8.73 23.34
CA GLN A 77 2.14 9.02 22.05
C GLN A 77 2.88 10.15 21.30
N SER A 78 3.33 11.19 22.02
CA SER A 78 4.11 12.27 21.42
C SER A 78 5.43 11.78 20.84
N ALA A 79 6.14 10.90 21.55
CA ALA A 79 7.40 10.32 21.07
C ALA A 79 7.15 9.48 19.79
N PHE A 80 6.09 8.68 19.76
CA PHE A 80 5.73 7.92 18.57
C PHE A 80 5.39 8.85 17.39
N CYS A 81 4.56 9.88 17.60
CA CYS A 81 4.22 10.83 16.55
C CYS A 81 5.47 11.56 15.99
N GLN A 82 6.42 11.90 16.84
CA GLN A 82 7.70 12.49 16.41
C GLN A 82 8.51 11.50 15.56
N ARG A 83 8.65 10.25 16.00
CA ARG A 83 9.38 9.20 15.26
C ARG A 83 8.71 8.88 13.93
N ARG A 84 7.39 8.72 13.89
CA ARG A 84 6.62 8.50 12.66
C ARG A 84 6.87 9.59 11.62
N ARG A 85 6.98 10.87 12.05
CA ARG A 85 7.25 12.00 11.15
C ARG A 85 8.67 11.99 10.55
N GLN A 86 9.60 11.25 11.14
CA GLN A 86 10.97 11.12 10.65
C GLN A 86 11.10 10.12 9.50
N ILE A 87 10.13 9.22 9.33
CA ILE A 87 10.11 8.25 8.23
C ILE A 87 9.71 8.94 6.94
N SER A 88 10.45 8.70 5.86
CA SER A 88 10.12 9.17 4.51
C SER A 88 8.98 8.34 3.90
N LEU A 89 8.25 8.90 2.93
CA LEU A 89 7.24 8.13 2.18
C LEU A 89 7.89 6.99 1.38
N SER A 90 9.07 7.22 0.83
CA SER A 90 9.84 6.21 0.09
C SER A 90 10.14 4.94 0.90
N ALA A 91 10.09 5.01 2.25
CA ALA A 91 10.22 3.82 3.10
C ALA A 91 9.06 2.84 2.88
N PHE A 92 7.84 3.35 2.73
CA PHE A 92 6.65 2.53 2.50
C PHE A 92 6.59 2.01 1.07
N GLU A 93 6.99 2.81 0.09
CA GLU A 93 7.12 2.40 -1.32
C GLU A 93 8.13 1.26 -1.46
N TYR A 94 9.31 1.41 -0.87
CA TYR A 94 10.33 0.37 -0.85
C TYR A 94 9.83 -0.91 -0.17
N LEU A 95 9.25 -0.77 1.03
CA LEU A 95 8.71 -1.92 1.77
C LEU A 95 7.65 -2.66 0.96
N PHE A 96 6.73 -1.93 0.33
CA PHE A 96 5.69 -2.51 -0.51
C PHE A 96 6.29 -3.26 -1.70
N SER A 97 7.22 -2.65 -2.43
CA SER A 97 7.87 -3.25 -3.59
C SER A 97 8.64 -4.52 -3.23
N GLU A 98 9.48 -4.47 -2.18
CA GLU A 98 10.26 -5.62 -1.71
C GLU A 98 9.38 -6.75 -1.18
N PHE A 99 8.30 -6.38 -0.47
CA PHE A 99 7.37 -7.36 0.05
C PHE A 99 6.56 -8.03 -1.05
N SER A 100 6.00 -7.27 -1.98
CA SER A 100 5.22 -7.78 -3.11
C SER A 100 6.04 -8.66 -4.03
N SER A 101 7.27 -8.27 -4.36
CA SER A 101 8.18 -9.06 -5.18
C SER A 101 8.64 -10.37 -4.53
N SER A 102 8.53 -10.46 -3.20
CA SER A 102 8.90 -11.68 -2.45
C SER A 102 7.89 -12.82 -2.58
N PHE A 103 6.70 -12.53 -3.06
CA PHE A 103 5.61 -13.50 -3.24
C PHE A 103 5.18 -13.54 -4.71
N PRO A 104 5.99 -14.19 -5.58
CA PRO A 104 5.62 -14.29 -6.98
C PRO A 104 4.29 -15.00 -7.13
N SER A 105 3.42 -14.48 -7.98
CA SER A 105 2.08 -15.00 -8.30
C SER A 105 2.06 -16.42 -8.90
N THR A 106 3.20 -17.12 -8.86
CA THR A 106 3.46 -18.36 -9.61
C THR A 106 2.94 -19.62 -8.93
N THR A 107 2.54 -19.59 -7.66
CA THR A 107 2.17 -20.80 -6.92
C THR A 107 0.76 -21.28 -7.18
N ASP A 108 -0.19 -20.36 -7.32
CA ASP A 108 -1.59 -20.68 -7.55
C ASP A 108 -2.04 -20.10 -8.89
N LYS A 109 -2.37 -20.98 -9.83
CA LYS A 109 -2.77 -20.60 -11.18
C LYS A 109 -4.17 -21.13 -11.50
N PHE A 110 -4.97 -20.31 -12.14
CA PHE A 110 -6.18 -20.83 -12.79
C PHE A 110 -5.79 -21.51 -14.11
N LYS A 111 -5.85 -22.83 -14.11
CA LYS A 111 -5.36 -23.70 -15.20
C LYS A 111 -3.84 -23.50 -15.45
N VAL A 112 -3.44 -22.55 -16.21
CA VAL A 112 -2.04 -22.20 -16.48
C VAL A 112 -1.80 -20.70 -16.44
N HIS A 113 -2.85 -19.91 -16.12
CA HIS A 113 -2.78 -18.45 -16.14
C HIS A 113 -2.88 -17.86 -14.74
N CYS A 114 -2.18 -16.74 -14.53
CA CYS A 114 -2.33 -15.85 -13.40
C CYS A 114 -3.40 -14.82 -13.76
N ILE A 115 -4.37 -14.61 -12.89
CA ILE A 115 -5.45 -13.65 -13.10
C ILE A 115 -5.17 -12.45 -12.23
N LEU A 116 -4.96 -11.29 -12.85
CA LEU A 116 -4.71 -10.02 -12.19
C LEU A 116 -5.95 -9.14 -12.32
N ALA A 117 -6.44 -8.63 -11.20
CA ALA A 117 -7.55 -7.69 -11.18
C ALA A 117 -7.08 -6.29 -10.87
N CYS A 118 -7.69 -5.31 -11.52
CA CYS A 118 -7.59 -3.91 -11.14
C CYS A 118 -8.96 -3.43 -10.64
N ASP A 119 -8.94 -2.77 -9.50
CA ASP A 119 -10.13 -2.11 -8.94
C ASP A 119 -9.73 -0.83 -8.22
N GLY A 120 -10.70 0.08 -8.05
CA GLY A 120 -10.51 1.34 -7.38
C GLY A 120 -11.38 1.47 -6.13
N CYS A 121 -10.84 2.02 -5.05
CA CYS A 121 -11.61 2.30 -3.86
C CYS A 121 -11.29 3.67 -3.26
N HIS A 122 -12.26 4.24 -2.54
CA HIS A 122 -12.07 5.47 -1.79
C HIS A 122 -11.62 5.18 -0.36
N VAL A 123 -10.51 5.79 0.05
CA VAL A 123 -10.01 5.72 1.42
C VAL A 123 -10.21 7.05 2.11
N VAL A 124 -11.14 7.08 3.08
CA VAL A 124 -11.41 8.28 3.89
C VAL A 124 -10.35 8.42 4.97
N TYR A 125 -9.84 9.62 5.16
CA TYR A 125 -8.85 9.93 6.18
C TYR A 125 -9.20 11.21 6.96
N ALA A 126 -8.36 11.57 7.94
CA ALA A 126 -8.61 12.71 8.82
C ALA A 126 -8.85 14.00 8.03
N THR A 127 -9.97 14.69 8.33
CA THR A 127 -10.41 15.88 7.61
C THR A 127 -9.39 17.02 7.72
N ASN A 128 -8.96 17.52 6.57
CA ASN A 128 -8.16 18.73 6.43
C ASN A 128 -8.61 19.49 5.17
N SER A 129 -9.31 20.60 5.38
CA SER A 129 -9.84 21.44 4.28
C SER A 129 -8.77 22.11 3.42
N ASP A 130 -7.53 22.16 3.90
CA ASP A 130 -6.43 22.78 3.14
C ASP A 130 -5.93 21.86 2.01
N ILE A 131 -6.23 20.56 2.09
CA ILE A 131 -5.95 19.60 1.01
C ILE A 131 -7.16 19.60 0.05
N ILE A 132 -7.18 20.57 -0.83
CA ILE A 132 -8.32 20.84 -1.72
C ILE A 132 -8.62 19.66 -2.65
N GLU A 133 -7.60 18.98 -3.12
CA GLU A 133 -7.68 17.87 -4.08
C GLU A 133 -8.42 16.65 -3.52
N ASP A 134 -8.44 16.50 -2.20
CA ASP A 134 -9.06 15.39 -1.50
C ASP A 134 -10.29 15.81 -0.70
N TYR A 135 -10.52 17.11 -0.53
CA TYR A 135 -11.57 17.62 0.35
C TYR A 135 -12.94 17.69 -0.31
N ASN A 136 -13.87 16.92 0.21
CA ASN A 136 -15.28 16.96 -0.14
C ASN A 136 -16.03 17.95 0.75
N LYS A 137 -16.52 19.02 0.16
CA LYS A 137 -17.34 19.99 0.84
C LYS A 137 -18.69 19.36 1.23
N PRO A 138 -19.23 19.70 2.42
CA PRO A 138 -20.54 19.24 2.79
C PRO A 138 -21.61 19.81 1.85
N ARG A 139 -22.59 18.99 1.50
CA ARG A 139 -23.73 19.45 0.68
C ARG A 139 -24.75 20.28 1.48
N LEU A 140 -24.79 20.09 2.79
CA LEU A 140 -25.69 20.79 3.72
C LEU A 140 -24.85 21.48 4.79
N ILE A 141 -25.32 22.63 5.28
CA ILE A 141 -24.58 23.50 6.22
C ILE A 141 -24.23 22.79 7.53
N ASP A 142 -25.06 21.86 7.99
CA ASP A 142 -24.88 21.15 9.27
C ASP A 142 -23.96 19.92 9.18
N TYR A 143 -23.45 19.60 8.01
CA TYR A 143 -22.57 18.45 7.82
C TYR A 143 -21.11 18.89 7.71
N LYS A 144 -20.22 18.08 8.30
CA LYS A 144 -18.78 18.27 8.12
C LYS A 144 -18.33 17.68 6.79
N GLY A 145 -17.41 18.37 6.12
CA GLY A 145 -16.71 17.81 4.98
C GLY A 145 -15.79 16.66 5.40
N TYR A 146 -15.28 15.94 4.43
CA TYR A 146 -14.32 14.84 4.66
C TYR A 146 -13.27 14.82 3.54
N ASN A 147 -12.10 14.29 3.85
CA ASN A 147 -11.07 14.01 2.87
C ASN A 147 -11.09 12.53 2.49
N HIS A 148 -10.88 12.25 1.21
CA HIS A 148 -10.60 10.91 0.74
C HIS A 148 -9.56 10.95 -0.37
N MET A 149 -8.80 9.89 -0.50
CA MET A 149 -7.97 9.59 -1.65
C MET A 149 -8.59 8.43 -2.42
N HIS A 150 -8.25 8.30 -3.69
CA HIS A 150 -8.60 7.16 -4.51
C HIS A 150 -7.40 6.23 -4.62
N LEU A 151 -7.60 4.99 -4.24
CA LEU A 151 -6.57 3.96 -4.30
C LEU A 151 -6.97 2.95 -5.36
N ASN A 152 -6.10 2.79 -6.36
CA ASN A 152 -6.25 1.77 -7.38
C ASN A 152 -5.25 0.66 -7.07
N ASP A 153 -5.69 -0.56 -7.06
CA ASP A 153 -4.85 -1.71 -6.76
C ASP A 153 -4.75 -2.68 -7.95
N PHE A 154 -3.65 -3.40 -8.01
CA PHE A 154 -3.38 -4.43 -9.00
C PHE A 154 -3.05 -5.72 -8.26
N VAL A 155 -3.99 -6.66 -8.25
CA VAL A 155 -4.02 -7.80 -7.36
C VAL A 155 -4.04 -9.12 -8.12
N ASP A 156 -3.20 -10.07 -7.72
CA ASP A 156 -3.39 -11.46 -8.10
C ASP A 156 -4.62 -12.04 -7.38
N VAL A 157 -5.67 -12.36 -8.16
CA VAL A 157 -6.96 -12.80 -7.64
C VAL A 157 -6.86 -14.10 -6.84
N ILE A 158 -5.89 -14.96 -7.16
CA ILE A 158 -5.76 -16.29 -6.56
C ILE A 158 -4.92 -16.22 -5.29
N SER A 159 -3.74 -15.66 -5.36
CA SER A 159 -2.83 -15.53 -4.21
C SER A 159 -3.23 -14.42 -3.25
N LYS A 160 -4.06 -13.47 -3.70
CA LYS A 160 -4.43 -12.23 -2.98
C LYS A 160 -3.24 -11.31 -2.72
N ALA A 161 -2.17 -11.46 -3.50
CA ALA A 161 -1.01 -10.58 -3.42
C ALA A 161 -1.27 -9.29 -4.20
N PHE A 162 -0.98 -8.15 -3.58
CA PHE A 162 -0.94 -6.86 -4.25
C PHE A 162 0.39 -6.74 -5.00
N LEU A 163 0.33 -6.45 -6.29
CA LEU A 163 1.51 -6.31 -7.16
C LEU A 163 1.89 -4.85 -7.35
N ASP A 164 0.91 -3.98 -7.48
CA ASP A 164 1.11 -2.54 -7.60
C ASP A 164 -0.07 -1.77 -7.00
N VAL A 165 0.15 -0.51 -6.67
CA VAL A 165 -0.86 0.40 -6.12
C VAL A 165 -0.61 1.81 -6.62
N VAL A 166 -1.64 2.45 -7.16
CA VAL A 166 -1.62 3.87 -7.55
C VAL A 166 -2.58 4.66 -6.68
N ILE A 167 -2.05 5.67 -5.99
CA ILE A 167 -2.84 6.58 -5.15
C ILE A 167 -3.07 7.88 -5.92
N GLN A 168 -4.33 8.27 -6.05
CA GLN A 168 -4.74 9.49 -6.75
C GLN A 168 -5.53 10.41 -5.81
N PRO A 169 -5.59 11.73 -6.09
CA PRO A 169 -6.48 12.64 -5.41
C PRO A 169 -7.94 12.20 -5.50
N GLY A 170 -8.69 12.39 -4.41
CA GLY A 170 -10.06 11.89 -4.33
C GLY A 170 -11.06 12.62 -5.22
N GLN A 171 -10.80 13.90 -5.58
CA GLN A 171 -11.74 14.72 -6.34
C GLN A 171 -11.85 14.35 -7.82
N GLN A 172 -10.77 13.90 -8.42
CA GLN A 172 -10.70 13.63 -9.87
C GLN A 172 -9.86 12.37 -10.13
N PRO A 173 -10.27 11.22 -9.63
CA PRO A 173 -9.54 9.99 -9.91
C PRO A 173 -9.71 9.58 -11.37
N ASP A 174 -8.64 9.09 -11.97
CA ASP A 174 -8.66 8.46 -13.29
C ASP A 174 -8.18 7.01 -13.17
N GLU A 175 -9.13 6.10 -13.02
CA GLU A 175 -8.86 4.67 -12.89
C GLU A 175 -8.18 4.06 -14.11
N ARG A 176 -8.45 4.61 -15.31
CA ARG A 176 -7.85 4.13 -16.56
C ARG A 176 -6.39 4.50 -16.62
N GLU A 177 -6.05 5.73 -16.28
CA GLU A 177 -4.67 6.21 -16.20
C GLU A 177 -3.90 5.43 -15.11
N ALA A 178 -4.54 5.13 -13.99
CA ALA A 178 -3.94 4.29 -12.95
C ALA A 178 -3.60 2.88 -13.48
N LEU A 179 -4.53 2.23 -14.20
CA LEU A 179 -4.26 0.93 -14.79
C LEU A 179 -3.18 0.99 -15.87
N HIS A 180 -3.16 2.06 -16.70
CA HIS A 180 -2.08 2.30 -17.66
C HIS A 180 -0.71 2.32 -16.95
N SER A 181 -0.58 3.11 -15.92
CA SER A 181 0.65 3.22 -15.12
C SER A 181 1.08 1.89 -14.53
N MET A 182 0.14 1.14 -13.94
CA MET A 182 0.43 -0.19 -13.36
C MET A 182 0.84 -1.20 -14.43
N LEU A 183 0.21 -1.18 -15.61
CA LEU A 183 0.61 -2.01 -16.74
C LEU A 183 2.01 -1.66 -17.25
N ASP A 184 2.40 -0.38 -17.24
CA ASP A 184 3.75 0.05 -17.64
C ASP A 184 4.82 -0.51 -16.71
N HIS A 185 4.58 -0.52 -15.41
CA HIS A 185 5.48 -1.12 -14.42
C HIS A 185 5.50 -2.65 -14.48
N PHE A 186 4.43 -3.27 -14.99
CA PHE A 186 4.30 -4.71 -15.02
C PHE A 186 5.07 -5.33 -16.19
N THR A 187 6.21 -5.95 -15.90
CA THR A 187 7.12 -6.56 -16.89
C THR A 187 7.40 -8.03 -16.54
N PRO A 188 6.43 -8.93 -16.72
CA PRO A 188 6.61 -10.34 -16.40
C PRO A 188 7.48 -11.05 -17.45
N ASP A 189 8.20 -12.10 -17.03
CA ASP A 189 9.03 -12.92 -17.93
C ASP A 189 8.23 -13.60 -19.07
N ASP A 190 6.98 -13.97 -18.79
CA ASP A 190 6.08 -14.63 -19.74
C ASP A 190 4.71 -13.97 -19.71
N PRO A 191 4.51 -12.87 -20.46
CA PRO A 191 3.27 -12.09 -20.44
C PRO A 191 2.01 -12.90 -20.78
N GLN A 192 2.11 -13.88 -21.68
CA GLN A 192 0.97 -14.69 -22.14
C GLN A 192 0.36 -15.54 -21.02
N LYS A 193 1.05 -15.71 -19.89
CA LYS A 193 0.51 -16.38 -18.72
C LYS A 193 -0.39 -15.51 -17.87
N TYR A 194 -0.53 -14.23 -18.18
CA TYR A 194 -1.30 -13.30 -17.37
C TYR A 194 -2.56 -12.85 -18.09
N ILE A 195 -3.65 -12.80 -17.34
CA ILE A 195 -4.94 -12.30 -17.79
C ILE A 195 -5.32 -11.12 -16.89
N ILE A 196 -5.45 -9.95 -17.47
CA ILE A 196 -5.89 -8.74 -16.79
C ILE A 196 -7.42 -8.72 -16.76
N THR A 197 -8.00 -8.48 -15.61
CA THR A 197 -9.44 -8.31 -15.47
C THR A 197 -9.77 -6.99 -14.77
N ALA A 198 -10.77 -6.30 -15.28
CA ALA A 198 -11.27 -5.06 -14.71
C ALA A 198 -12.77 -4.90 -14.99
N ASP A 199 -13.40 -4.03 -14.23
CA ASP A 199 -14.82 -3.75 -14.37
C ASP A 199 -15.10 -2.86 -15.60
N ARG A 200 -16.41 -2.53 -15.81
CA ARG A 200 -16.86 -1.69 -16.93
C ARG A 200 -16.36 -0.22 -16.89
N GLY A 201 -15.84 0.25 -15.76
CA GLY A 201 -15.25 1.59 -15.63
C GLY A 201 -13.97 1.73 -16.44
N TYR A 202 -13.24 0.63 -16.57
CA TYR A 202 -11.98 0.55 -17.28
C TYR A 202 -12.13 0.31 -18.80
N GLU A 203 -13.35 0.15 -19.33
CA GLU A 203 -13.58 -0.06 -20.76
C GLU A 203 -12.99 1.09 -21.57
N SER A 204 -11.90 0.80 -22.30
CA SER A 204 -11.19 1.74 -23.15
C SER A 204 -10.43 0.98 -24.24
N TYR A 205 -10.57 1.42 -25.49
CA TYR A 205 -9.81 0.85 -26.61
C TYR A 205 -8.31 0.96 -26.39
N ASP A 206 -7.87 2.05 -25.76
CA ASP A 206 -6.49 2.32 -25.47
C ASP A 206 -5.92 1.31 -24.46
N LEU A 207 -6.63 1.01 -23.38
CA LEU A 207 -6.23 -0.02 -22.42
C LEU A 207 -6.20 -1.43 -23.03
N LEU A 208 -7.19 -1.76 -23.87
CA LEU A 208 -7.20 -3.04 -24.59
C LEU A 208 -5.99 -3.16 -25.52
N PHE A 209 -5.71 -2.08 -26.28
CA PHE A 209 -4.54 -2.02 -27.15
C PHE A 209 -3.22 -2.10 -26.35
N HIS A 210 -3.15 -1.48 -25.17
CA HIS A 210 -1.99 -1.59 -24.29
C HIS A 210 -1.73 -3.03 -23.83
N CYS A 211 -2.79 -3.76 -23.45
CA CYS A 211 -2.67 -5.18 -23.14
C CYS A 211 -2.14 -6.00 -24.34
N GLU A 212 -2.66 -5.72 -25.54
CA GLU A 212 -2.19 -6.37 -26.78
C GLU A 212 -0.70 -6.11 -27.03
N LEU A 213 -0.27 -4.84 -26.92
CA LEU A 213 1.15 -4.46 -27.10
C LEU A 213 2.07 -5.19 -26.12
N LYS A 214 1.60 -5.47 -24.92
CA LYS A 214 2.34 -6.20 -23.87
C LYS A 214 2.17 -7.72 -23.96
N ASN A 215 1.44 -8.23 -24.96
CA ASN A 215 1.08 -9.65 -25.09
C ASN A 215 0.39 -10.23 -23.85
N LEU A 216 -0.41 -9.44 -23.16
CA LEU A 216 -1.21 -9.83 -22.01
C LEU A 216 -2.62 -10.27 -22.46
N GLY A 217 -3.17 -11.35 -21.88
CA GLY A 217 -4.58 -11.64 -22.01
C GLY A 217 -5.41 -10.62 -21.22
N TYR A 218 -6.68 -10.39 -21.64
CA TYR A 218 -7.56 -9.51 -20.88
C TYR A 218 -9.03 -9.95 -20.94
N VAL A 219 -9.77 -9.64 -19.87
CA VAL A 219 -11.21 -9.85 -19.76
C VAL A 219 -11.82 -8.64 -19.06
N PHE A 220 -12.32 -7.69 -19.81
CA PHE A 220 -12.96 -6.49 -19.28
C PHE A 220 -14.48 -6.61 -19.41
N ARG A 221 -15.18 -6.19 -18.35
CA ARG A 221 -16.62 -6.07 -18.42
C ARG A 221 -16.98 -4.84 -19.27
N VAL A 222 -17.83 -5.04 -20.28
CA VAL A 222 -18.30 -3.92 -21.13
C VAL A 222 -19.64 -3.38 -20.63
N LYS A 223 -19.93 -2.13 -20.98
CA LYS A 223 -21.24 -1.52 -20.74
C LYS A 223 -22.26 -2.19 -21.65
N SER A 224 -23.41 -2.53 -21.09
CA SER A 224 -24.55 -2.95 -21.93
C SER A 224 -24.98 -1.76 -22.79
N PRO A 225 -25.32 -1.99 -24.06
CA PRO A 225 -25.84 -0.96 -24.95
C PRO A 225 -27.14 -0.36 -24.42
#